data_ad59277e42e5167d176934d67c93983f
#
_entry.id   ad59277e42e5167d176934d67c93983f
#
_cell.length_a   1.000
_cell.length_b   1.000
_cell.length_c   1.000
_cell.angle_alpha   90.00
_cell.angle_beta   90.00
_cell.angle_gamma   90.00
#
_symmetry.space_group_name_H-M   'P 1'
#
loop_
_entity.id
_entity.type
_entity.pdbx_description
1 polymer ?
#
loop_
_entity_poly.entity_id
_entity_poly.type
_entity_poly.pdbx_seq_one_letter_code
_entity_poly.pdbx_strand_id
1 'polypeptide(L)'
;ARFDLAIAVSVLCATGQLPNERVSRHEFLGELGLFGEIRATRGCLCAALSIEQEIALGVEQGAERDKDTADQAPTPLALIVPLANGQECLLDPAARLRPAAHLMDVVRFLRSPEKFPLPAPASTPAATSADLAVKSLADVRGQEAAKRALVIAAAGGHHLLMVGPPGTGKTMLAQRMQSLLPRLDDASALEVAAI
;
A
#
# COMPACT_ATOMS: atom_id res chain seq x y z
N ALA A 1 -13.79 10.93 2.99
CA ALA A 1 -14.01 9.49 2.99
C ALA A 1 -12.86 8.71 3.63
N ARG A 2 -11.60 8.71 3.11
CA ARG A 2 -10.52 7.87 3.66
C ARG A 2 -10.13 8.14 5.12
N PHE A 3 -10.50 9.27 5.69
CA PHE A 3 -10.23 9.66 7.07
C PHE A 3 -11.43 9.49 8.02
N ASP A 4 -12.54 8.94 7.54
CA ASP A 4 -13.76 8.82 8.35
C ASP A 4 -13.53 7.97 9.60
N LEU A 5 -12.75 6.89 9.48
CA LEU A 5 -12.36 6.05 10.60
C LEU A 5 -11.55 6.86 11.65
N ALA A 6 -10.56 7.63 11.22
CA ALA A 6 -9.74 8.47 12.08
C ALA A 6 -10.60 9.51 12.82
N ILE A 7 -11.53 10.16 12.11
CA ILE A 7 -12.45 11.14 12.69
C ILE A 7 -13.35 10.48 13.74
N ALA A 8 -13.93 9.32 13.42
CA ALA A 8 -14.79 8.62 14.36
C ALA A 8 -14.06 8.19 15.64
N VAL A 9 -12.84 7.65 15.50
CA VAL A 9 -12.00 7.26 16.64
C VAL A 9 -11.62 8.49 17.48
N SER A 10 -11.28 9.61 16.83
CA SER A 10 -10.97 10.86 17.52
C SER A 10 -12.16 11.40 18.32
N VAL A 11 -13.38 11.35 17.77
CA VAL A 11 -14.61 11.74 18.47
C VAL A 11 -14.85 10.82 19.68
N LEU A 12 -14.70 9.51 19.52
CA LEU A 12 -14.85 8.55 20.63
C LEU A 12 -13.80 8.77 21.72
N CYS A 13 -12.58 9.16 21.35
CA CYS A 13 -11.53 9.53 22.29
C CYS A 13 -11.87 10.82 23.05
N ALA A 14 -12.27 11.87 22.33
CA ALA A 14 -12.64 13.17 22.91
C ALA A 14 -13.85 13.08 23.87
N THR A 15 -14.76 12.14 23.62
CA THR A 15 -15.92 11.87 24.48
C THR A 15 -15.60 10.91 25.64
N GLY A 16 -14.35 10.53 25.84
CA GLY A 16 -13.93 9.64 26.92
C GLY A 16 -14.29 8.16 26.75
N GLN A 17 -14.75 7.77 25.55
CA GLN A 17 -15.15 6.39 25.27
C GLN A 17 -13.95 5.49 24.93
N LEU A 18 -12.84 6.08 24.48
CA LEU A 18 -11.59 5.37 24.17
C LEU A 18 -10.42 5.97 24.96
N PRO A 19 -9.43 5.15 25.38
CA PRO A 19 -8.25 5.62 26.09
C PRO A 19 -7.29 6.34 25.14
N ASN A 20 -6.95 7.60 25.46
CA ASN A 20 -6.09 8.43 24.62
C ASN A 20 -4.71 7.81 24.38
N GLU A 21 -4.09 7.21 25.42
CA GLU A 21 -2.79 6.56 25.32
C GLU A 21 -2.72 5.47 24.25
N ARG A 22 -3.81 4.76 24.02
CA ARG A 22 -3.88 3.70 23.00
C ARG A 22 -4.19 4.27 21.62
N VAL A 23 -5.07 5.27 21.55
CA VAL A 23 -5.41 5.93 20.30
C VAL A 23 -4.16 6.60 19.71
N SER A 24 -3.38 7.32 20.52
CA SER A 24 -2.15 8.02 20.08
C SER A 24 -1.02 7.11 19.57
N ARG A 25 -1.12 5.81 19.82
CA ARG A 25 -0.15 4.81 19.33
C ARG A 25 -0.54 4.17 18.00
N HIS A 26 -1.65 4.58 17.41
CA HIS A 26 -2.18 3.99 16.17
C HIS A 26 -2.53 5.08 15.19
N GLU A 27 -2.35 4.77 13.94
CA GLU A 27 -2.90 5.52 12.83
C GLU A 27 -4.12 4.79 12.24
N PHE A 28 -5.01 5.55 11.62
CA PHE A 28 -6.29 5.04 11.17
C PHE A 28 -6.57 5.48 9.74
N LEU A 29 -6.84 4.54 8.87
CA LEU A 29 -7.24 4.82 7.50
C LEU A 29 -8.44 3.94 7.14
N GLY A 30 -9.50 4.55 6.59
CA GLY A 30 -10.69 3.82 6.18
C GLY A 30 -11.90 4.73 6.01
N GLU A 31 -12.73 4.40 5.06
CA GLU A 31 -14.05 5.00 4.88
C GLU A 31 -15.06 4.28 5.75
N LEU A 32 -15.95 5.01 6.44
CA LEU A 32 -17.00 4.40 7.25
C LEU A 32 -18.35 4.42 6.53
N GLY A 33 -18.98 3.26 6.48
CA GLY A 33 -20.36 3.15 6.11
C GLY A 33 -21.32 3.48 7.25
N LEU A 34 -22.60 3.63 6.93
CA LEU A 34 -23.64 4.06 7.88
C LEU A 34 -23.81 3.13 9.09
N PHE A 35 -23.50 1.86 8.94
CA PHE A 35 -23.64 0.86 10.00
C PHE A 35 -22.30 0.53 10.68
N GLY A 36 -21.23 1.28 10.36
CA GLY A 36 -19.91 1.13 10.96
C GLY A 36 -18.98 0.15 10.23
N GLU A 37 -19.36 -0.36 9.07
CA GLU A 37 -18.48 -1.13 8.21
C GLU A 37 -17.31 -0.26 7.71
N ILE A 38 -16.10 -0.79 7.71
CA ILE A 38 -14.92 -0.13 7.22
C ILE A 38 -14.69 -0.56 5.76
N ARG A 39 -14.83 0.39 4.85
CA ARG A 39 -14.73 0.18 3.39
C ARG A 39 -13.32 0.41 2.89
N ALA A 40 -12.98 -0.32 1.82
CA ALA A 40 -11.71 -0.16 1.13
C ALA A 40 -11.47 1.29 0.71
N THR A 41 -10.23 1.74 0.86
CA THR A 41 -9.82 3.08 0.47
C THR A 41 -8.48 3.05 -0.27
N ARG A 42 -8.21 4.08 -1.05
CA ARG A 42 -6.93 4.20 -1.77
C ARG A 42 -5.85 4.78 -0.85
N GLY A 43 -4.60 4.39 -1.10
CA GLY A 43 -3.43 4.93 -0.44
C GLY A 43 -3.04 4.25 0.87
N CYS A 44 -3.56 3.05 1.14
CA CYS A 44 -3.17 2.27 2.32
C CYS A 44 -1.68 1.87 2.27
N LEU A 45 -1.17 1.48 1.09
CA LEU A 45 0.25 1.15 0.92
C LEU A 45 1.13 2.39 1.15
N CYS A 46 0.77 3.55 0.59
CA CYS A 46 1.50 4.80 0.84
C CYS A 46 1.56 5.14 2.33
N ALA A 47 0.44 5.01 3.05
CA ALA A 47 0.39 5.27 4.49
C ALA A 47 1.26 4.26 5.27
N ALA A 48 1.24 2.98 4.88
CA ALA A 48 2.09 1.97 5.50
C ALA A 48 3.59 2.30 5.35
N LEU A 49 4.02 2.63 4.14
CA LEU A 49 5.41 3.02 3.85
C LEU A 49 5.83 4.31 4.60
N SER A 50 4.92 5.29 4.74
CA SER A 50 5.21 6.53 5.49
C SER A 50 5.45 6.25 6.97
N ILE A 51 4.65 5.39 7.59
CA ILE A 51 4.82 5.02 9.01
C ILE A 51 6.16 4.34 9.26
N GLU A 52 6.60 3.48 8.35
CA GLU A 52 7.91 2.84 8.48
C GLU A 52 9.06 3.83 8.39
N GLN A 53 8.96 4.80 7.48
CA GLN A 53 9.94 5.88 7.40
C GLN A 53 9.98 6.71 8.69
N GLU A 54 8.82 7.04 9.26
CA GLU A 54 8.75 7.77 10.54
C GLU A 54 9.33 6.96 11.70
N ILE A 55 9.08 5.65 11.74
CA ILE A 55 9.67 4.77 12.76
C ILE A 55 11.19 4.70 12.59
N ALA A 56 11.70 4.56 11.37
CA ALA A 56 13.12 4.52 11.09
C ALA A 56 13.81 5.83 11.49
N LEU A 57 13.24 6.98 11.12
CA LEU A 57 13.74 8.31 11.52
C LEU A 57 13.64 8.53 13.02
N GLY A 58 12.59 8.07 13.67
CA GLY A 58 12.41 8.15 15.13
C GLY A 58 13.43 7.31 15.90
N VAL A 59 13.84 6.17 15.38
CA VAL A 59 14.91 5.33 15.92
C VAL A 59 16.27 6.03 15.80
N GLU A 60 16.54 6.67 14.66
CA GLU A 60 17.79 7.44 14.46
C GLU A 60 17.87 8.66 15.39
N GLN A 61 16.78 9.42 15.56
CA GLN A 61 16.72 10.56 16.47
C GLN A 61 16.73 10.15 17.95
N GLY A 62 16.23 8.96 18.28
CA GLY A 62 16.26 8.40 19.63
C GLY A 62 17.67 8.03 20.11
N ALA A 63 18.60 7.78 19.17
CA ALA A 63 20.00 7.49 19.49
C ALA A 63 20.77 8.72 19.99
N GLU A 64 20.29 9.95 19.75
CA GLU A 64 20.90 11.21 20.21
C GLU A 64 20.19 11.84 21.42
N ARG A 65 19.10 11.26 21.91
CA ARG A 65 18.37 11.78 23.08
C ARG A 65 18.99 11.30 24.39
N ASP A 66 19.20 12.25 25.28
CA ASP A 66 19.77 12.14 26.63
C ASP A 66 19.34 10.88 27.40
N LYS A 67 20.31 10.28 28.09
CA LYS A 67 20.21 9.03 28.86
C LYS A 67 19.25 9.08 30.08
N ASP A 68 18.65 10.22 30.38
CA ASP A 68 17.78 10.41 31.55
C ASP A 68 16.27 10.17 31.28
N THR A 69 15.87 9.88 30.03
CA THR A 69 14.50 9.51 29.67
C THR A 69 14.38 8.07 29.09
N ALA A 70 15.23 7.18 29.57
CA ALA A 70 15.40 5.81 29.07
C ALA A 70 14.20 4.86 29.30
N ASP A 71 13.09 5.32 29.87
CA ASP A 71 11.96 4.44 30.23
C ASP A 71 10.77 4.48 29.28
N GLN A 72 10.87 5.18 28.14
CA GLN A 72 9.87 5.15 27.10
C GLN A 72 10.50 4.91 25.72
N ALA A 73 10.81 3.65 25.44
CA ALA A 73 11.04 3.23 24.05
C ALA A 73 9.83 3.66 23.20
N PRO A 74 10.03 4.28 22.02
CA PRO A 74 8.93 4.68 21.15
C PRO A 74 8.09 3.44 20.86
N THR A 75 6.87 3.43 21.37
CA THR A 75 5.96 2.31 21.17
C THR A 75 5.64 2.23 19.69
N PRO A 76 5.72 1.04 19.12
CA PRO A 76 5.54 0.89 17.69
C PRO A 76 4.18 1.40 17.24
N LEU A 77 4.14 2.40 16.37
CA LEU A 77 2.96 2.79 15.65
C LEU A 77 2.43 1.56 14.87
N ALA A 78 1.14 1.35 14.88
CA ALA A 78 0.47 0.38 14.04
C ALA A 78 -0.61 1.09 13.23
N LEU A 79 -0.71 0.77 11.93
CA LEU A 79 -1.74 1.30 11.05
C LEU A 79 -2.96 0.38 11.05
N ILE A 80 -4.11 0.92 11.41
CA ILE A 80 -5.40 0.23 11.29
C ILE A 80 -6.00 0.58 9.92
N VAL A 81 -6.22 -0.46 9.11
CA VAL A 81 -6.69 -0.36 7.72
C VAL A 81 -7.95 -1.18 7.49
N PRO A 82 -8.71 -0.91 6.42
CA PRO A 82 -9.81 -1.79 6.02
C PRO A 82 -9.32 -3.21 5.76
N LEU A 83 -10.10 -4.20 6.18
CA LEU A 83 -9.78 -5.62 5.94
C LEU A 83 -9.53 -5.92 4.45
N ALA A 84 -10.26 -5.25 3.57
CA ALA A 84 -10.13 -5.40 2.13
C ALA A 84 -8.78 -4.89 1.57
N ASN A 85 -8.12 -3.96 2.26
CA ASN A 85 -6.79 -3.44 1.87
C ASN A 85 -5.63 -4.19 2.56
N GLY A 86 -5.93 -5.13 3.45
CA GLY A 86 -4.88 -5.83 4.19
C GLY A 86 -3.88 -6.57 3.31
N GLN A 87 -4.31 -7.07 2.16
CA GLN A 87 -3.43 -7.76 1.20
C GLN A 87 -2.51 -6.81 0.42
N GLU A 88 -3.02 -5.64 0.04
CA GLU A 88 -2.24 -4.60 -0.64
C GLU A 88 -1.04 -4.16 0.20
N CYS A 89 -1.28 -4.00 1.49
CA CYS A 89 -0.27 -3.56 2.44
C CYS A 89 0.74 -4.65 2.84
N LEU A 90 0.51 -5.93 2.50
CA LEU A 90 1.46 -7.03 2.70
C LEU A 90 2.63 -7.03 1.71
N LEU A 91 2.62 -6.14 0.73
CA LEU A 91 3.75 -5.92 -0.16
C LEU A 91 4.99 -5.45 0.59
N ASP A 92 4.80 -4.89 1.79
CA ASP A 92 5.87 -4.55 2.70
C ASP A 92 5.85 -5.45 3.94
N PRO A 93 6.84 -6.37 4.12
CA PRO A 93 6.90 -7.31 5.23
C PRO A 93 7.07 -6.66 6.62
N ALA A 94 7.59 -5.43 6.66
CA ALA A 94 7.81 -4.70 7.89
C ALA A 94 6.56 -3.96 8.38
N ALA A 95 5.56 -3.79 7.50
CA ALA A 95 4.36 -3.02 7.78
C ALA A 95 3.59 -3.54 9.01
N ARG A 96 3.46 -2.68 10.01
CA ARG A 96 2.72 -2.98 11.24
C ARG A 96 1.24 -2.71 11.05
N LEU A 97 0.57 -3.60 10.33
CA LEU A 97 -0.81 -3.45 9.94
C LEU A 97 -1.76 -4.20 10.86
N ARG A 98 -2.93 -3.62 11.06
CA ARG A 98 -4.06 -4.24 11.76
C ARG A 98 -5.33 -4.07 10.92
N PRO A 99 -5.66 -5.06 10.10
CA PRO A 99 -6.88 -5.02 9.30
C PRO A 99 -8.12 -5.09 10.20
N ALA A 100 -9.12 -4.27 9.89
CA ALA A 100 -10.41 -4.26 10.58
C ALA A 100 -11.57 -4.19 9.58
N ALA A 101 -12.65 -4.91 9.84
CA ALA A 101 -13.84 -4.91 9.00
C ALA A 101 -14.90 -3.91 9.49
N HIS A 102 -14.92 -3.62 10.79
CA HIS A 102 -15.95 -2.82 11.41
C HIS A 102 -15.41 -1.92 12.50
N LEU A 103 -15.98 -0.71 12.66
CA LEU A 103 -15.60 0.24 13.71
C LEU A 103 -15.62 -0.38 15.12
N MET A 104 -16.59 -1.24 15.41
CA MET A 104 -16.69 -1.90 16.71
C MET A 104 -15.52 -2.84 17.00
N ASP A 105 -14.90 -3.42 15.97
CA ASP A 105 -13.70 -4.26 16.15
C ASP A 105 -12.52 -3.40 16.58
N VAL A 106 -12.38 -2.22 15.97
CA VAL A 106 -11.38 -1.22 16.34
C VAL A 106 -11.60 -0.72 17.78
N VAL A 107 -12.85 -0.39 18.15
CA VAL A 107 -13.21 0.05 19.51
C VAL A 107 -12.89 -1.03 20.55
N ARG A 108 -13.25 -2.28 20.31
CA ARG A 108 -12.97 -3.42 21.18
C ARG A 108 -11.45 -3.64 21.33
N PHE A 109 -10.73 -3.60 20.22
CA PHE A 109 -9.28 -3.71 20.19
C PHE A 109 -8.63 -2.59 21.03
N LEU A 110 -8.98 -1.34 20.79
CA LEU A 110 -8.41 -0.20 21.53
C LEU A 110 -8.75 -0.22 23.02
N ARG A 111 -9.89 -0.78 23.42
CA ARG A 111 -10.26 -0.97 24.84
C ARG A 111 -9.51 -2.12 25.51
N SER A 112 -9.38 -3.24 24.81
CA SER A 112 -8.84 -4.49 25.37
C SER A 112 -8.18 -5.34 24.28
N PRO A 113 -6.97 -4.99 23.81
CA PRO A 113 -6.33 -5.69 22.68
C PRO A 113 -6.04 -7.17 22.98
N GLU A 114 -5.81 -7.52 24.24
CA GLU A 114 -5.57 -8.90 24.65
C GLU A 114 -6.82 -9.79 24.51
N LYS A 115 -8.01 -9.22 24.74
CA LYS A 115 -9.29 -9.95 24.62
C LYS A 115 -9.85 -9.93 23.19
N PHE A 116 -9.57 -8.86 22.45
CA PHE A 116 -10.13 -8.63 21.12
C PHE A 116 -9.00 -8.23 20.14
N PRO A 117 -8.05 -9.14 19.85
CA PRO A 117 -6.98 -8.84 18.91
C PRO A 117 -7.56 -8.62 17.51
N LEU A 118 -7.08 -7.60 16.81
CA LEU A 118 -7.33 -7.50 15.37
C LEU A 118 -6.52 -8.57 14.63
N PRO A 119 -7.07 -9.14 13.55
CA PRO A 119 -6.37 -10.15 12.78
C PRO A 119 -5.03 -9.59 12.26
N ALA A 120 -4.02 -10.44 12.19
CA ALA A 120 -2.86 -10.13 11.37
C ALA A 120 -3.29 -10.14 9.89
N PRO A 121 -2.66 -9.34 9.02
CA PRO A 121 -2.96 -9.44 7.60
C PRO A 121 -2.75 -10.90 7.17
N ALA A 122 -3.78 -11.47 6.55
CA ALA A 122 -3.67 -12.84 6.07
C ALA A 122 -2.66 -12.88 4.91
N SER A 123 -1.57 -13.59 5.09
CA SER A 123 -0.69 -13.99 3.99
C SER A 123 -1.46 -14.99 3.13
N THR A 124 -2.39 -14.50 2.35
CA THR A 124 -2.90 -15.30 1.25
C THR A 124 -1.71 -15.48 0.30
N PRO A 125 -1.38 -16.72 -0.12
CA PRO A 125 -0.38 -16.87 -1.16
C PRO A 125 -0.78 -15.90 -2.27
N ALA A 126 0.15 -15.02 -2.63
CA ALA A 126 -0.06 -14.05 -3.71
C ALA A 126 -0.78 -14.82 -4.79
N ALA A 127 -1.96 -14.36 -5.17
CA ALA A 127 -2.68 -14.97 -6.29
C ALA A 127 -1.60 -15.11 -7.33
N THR A 128 -1.21 -16.36 -7.54
CA THR A 128 -0.26 -16.71 -8.59
C THR A 128 -0.73 -15.86 -9.74
N SER A 129 0.10 -14.91 -10.15
CA SER A 129 -0.20 -14.00 -11.25
C SER A 129 -0.92 -14.86 -12.26
N ALA A 130 -2.27 -14.85 -12.15
CA ALA A 130 -3.09 -15.56 -13.11
C ALA A 130 -2.55 -14.99 -14.39
N ASP A 131 -1.90 -15.82 -15.18
CA ASP A 131 -1.25 -15.46 -16.41
C ASP A 131 -2.08 -14.38 -17.11
N LEU A 132 -1.87 -13.13 -16.71
CA LEU A 132 -2.17 -12.03 -17.60
C LEU A 132 -1.28 -12.35 -18.76
N ALA A 133 -1.81 -13.08 -19.74
CA ALA A 133 -1.08 -13.57 -20.90
C ALA A 133 -0.33 -12.37 -21.45
N VAL A 134 0.93 -12.24 -21.02
CA VAL A 134 1.77 -11.08 -21.34
C VAL A 134 1.93 -11.16 -22.84
N LYS A 135 1.22 -10.27 -23.54
CA LYS A 135 1.20 -10.24 -24.99
C LYS A 135 2.63 -10.05 -25.47
N SER A 136 3.17 -11.08 -26.11
CA SER A 136 4.53 -11.05 -26.63
C SER A 136 4.64 -10.22 -27.91
N LEU A 137 5.78 -9.56 -28.08
CA LEU A 137 6.11 -8.87 -29.34
C LEU A 137 6.26 -9.89 -30.51
N ALA A 138 6.57 -11.14 -30.21
CA ALA A 138 6.65 -12.23 -31.18
C ALA A 138 5.31 -12.52 -31.89
N ASP A 139 4.18 -12.21 -31.24
CA ASP A 139 2.85 -12.40 -31.83
C ASP A 139 2.53 -11.41 -32.95
N VAL A 140 3.34 -10.34 -33.07
CA VAL A 140 3.11 -9.31 -34.11
C VAL A 140 3.77 -9.72 -35.40
N ARG A 141 2.95 -9.88 -36.45
CA ARG A 141 3.44 -10.18 -37.80
C ARG A 141 3.83 -8.89 -38.52
N GLY A 142 4.99 -8.88 -39.16
CA GLY A 142 5.54 -7.70 -39.81
C GLY A 142 5.93 -6.57 -38.85
N GLN A 143 5.91 -5.35 -39.35
CA GLN A 143 6.24 -4.11 -38.59
C GLN A 143 7.64 -4.11 -37.94
N GLU A 144 8.63 -4.61 -38.66
CA GLU A 144 9.99 -4.83 -38.13
C GLU A 144 10.65 -3.52 -37.61
N ALA A 145 10.41 -2.40 -38.29
CA ALA A 145 10.92 -1.09 -37.86
C ALA A 145 10.32 -0.65 -36.51
N ALA A 146 8.99 -0.84 -36.34
CA ALA A 146 8.31 -0.49 -35.07
C ALA A 146 8.71 -1.44 -33.94
N LYS A 147 8.86 -2.73 -34.21
CA LYS A 147 9.36 -3.71 -33.22
C LYS A 147 10.77 -3.35 -32.76
N ARG A 148 11.67 -3.02 -33.70
CA ARG A 148 13.03 -2.60 -33.36
C ARG A 148 13.04 -1.32 -32.52
N ALA A 149 12.21 -0.35 -32.87
CA ALA A 149 12.08 0.89 -32.09
C ALA A 149 11.63 0.63 -30.65
N LEU A 150 10.64 -0.29 -30.46
CA LEU A 150 10.19 -0.70 -29.13
C LEU A 150 11.30 -1.36 -28.32
N VAL A 151 12.07 -2.27 -28.91
CA VAL A 151 13.18 -2.95 -28.24
C VAL A 151 14.26 -1.95 -27.81
N ILE A 152 14.62 -0.99 -28.69
CA ILE A 152 15.60 0.05 -28.38
C ILE A 152 15.07 0.95 -27.25
N ALA A 153 13.81 1.38 -27.33
CA ALA A 153 13.20 2.21 -26.31
C ALA A 153 13.14 1.51 -24.95
N ALA A 154 12.76 0.24 -24.91
CA ALA A 154 12.71 -0.56 -23.68
C ALA A 154 14.12 -0.77 -23.09
N ALA A 155 15.11 -1.10 -23.90
CA ALA A 155 16.47 -1.34 -23.43
C ALA A 155 17.17 -0.08 -22.92
N GLY A 156 16.86 1.09 -23.49
CA GLY A 156 17.47 2.37 -23.12
C GLY A 156 16.62 3.24 -22.17
N GLY A 157 15.44 2.77 -21.74
CA GLY A 157 14.53 3.59 -20.92
C GLY A 157 14.05 4.85 -21.66
N HIS A 158 13.92 4.77 -22.99
CA HIS A 158 13.56 5.93 -23.81
C HIS A 158 12.05 6.09 -23.98
N HIS A 159 11.61 7.33 -24.04
CA HIS A 159 10.25 7.64 -24.46
C HIS A 159 10.05 7.35 -25.94
N LEU A 160 8.91 6.79 -26.31
CA LEU A 160 8.56 6.47 -27.69
C LEU A 160 7.22 7.11 -28.07
N LEU A 161 7.20 7.85 -29.17
CA LEU A 161 5.97 8.40 -29.74
C LEU A 161 5.63 7.65 -31.03
N MET A 162 4.44 7.08 -31.08
CA MET A 162 3.91 6.41 -32.26
C MET A 162 2.83 7.26 -32.94
N VAL A 163 3.09 7.69 -34.18
CA VAL A 163 2.16 8.49 -34.98
C VAL A 163 1.70 7.71 -36.19
N GLY A 164 0.42 7.82 -36.55
CA GLY A 164 -0.15 7.14 -37.70
C GLY A 164 -1.68 7.08 -37.68
N PRO A 165 -2.34 6.70 -38.77
CA PRO A 165 -3.79 6.64 -38.86
C PRO A 165 -4.39 5.59 -37.93
N PRO A 166 -5.70 5.65 -37.66
CA PRO A 166 -6.42 4.61 -36.94
C PRO A 166 -6.22 3.22 -37.60
N GLY A 167 -6.20 2.17 -36.77
CA GLY A 167 -6.07 0.78 -37.23
C GLY A 167 -4.65 0.30 -37.56
N THR A 168 -3.62 1.14 -37.46
CA THR A 168 -2.23 0.74 -37.76
C THR A 168 -1.54 -0.07 -36.64
N GLY A 169 -2.25 -0.46 -35.59
CA GLY A 169 -1.71 -1.32 -34.52
C GLY A 169 -0.90 -0.62 -33.45
N LYS A 170 -0.93 0.72 -33.34
CA LYS A 170 -0.18 1.48 -32.33
C LYS A 170 -0.46 1.00 -30.91
N THR A 171 -1.72 0.91 -30.53
CA THR A 171 -2.14 0.43 -29.21
C THR A 171 -1.72 -1.03 -28.97
N MET A 172 -1.82 -1.87 -30.00
CA MET A 172 -1.39 -3.26 -29.94
C MET A 172 0.12 -3.38 -29.67
N LEU A 173 0.94 -2.54 -30.28
CA LEU A 173 2.38 -2.49 -30.07
C LEU A 173 2.72 -1.91 -28.66
N ALA A 174 2.03 -0.84 -28.25
CA ALA A 174 2.24 -0.23 -26.93
C ALA A 174 1.98 -1.23 -25.78
N GLN A 175 0.91 -2.02 -25.88
CA GLN A 175 0.60 -3.06 -24.88
C GLN A 175 1.69 -4.13 -24.76
N ARG A 176 2.47 -4.36 -25.82
CA ARG A 176 3.56 -5.35 -25.82
C ARG A 176 4.88 -4.81 -25.31
N MET A 177 4.99 -3.50 -25.13
CA MET A 177 6.18 -2.89 -24.54
C MET A 177 6.43 -3.40 -23.12
N GLN A 178 5.36 -3.66 -22.36
CA GLN A 178 5.46 -4.19 -21.01
C GLN A 178 6.25 -5.50 -20.94
N SER A 179 6.16 -6.36 -21.95
CA SER A 179 6.91 -7.63 -22.01
C SER A 179 8.41 -7.45 -22.29
N LEU A 180 8.82 -6.27 -22.72
CA LEU A 180 10.22 -5.95 -23.04
C LEU A 180 10.93 -5.25 -21.90
N LEU A 181 10.18 -4.67 -20.95
CA LEU A 181 10.78 -3.94 -19.82
C LEU A 181 11.41 -4.93 -18.83
N PRO A 182 12.56 -4.58 -18.24
CA PRO A 182 13.14 -5.37 -17.16
C PRO A 182 12.19 -5.40 -15.96
N ARG A 183 12.30 -6.41 -15.13
CA ARG A 183 11.58 -6.45 -13.87
C ARG A 183 12.08 -5.31 -12.98
N LEU A 184 11.15 -4.65 -12.31
CA LEU A 184 11.49 -3.68 -11.28
C LEU A 184 12.15 -4.41 -10.11
N ASP A 185 13.10 -3.76 -9.45
CA ASP A 185 13.51 -4.17 -8.11
C ASP A 185 12.39 -3.93 -7.10
N ASP A 186 12.51 -4.54 -5.91
CA ASP A 186 11.42 -4.51 -4.93
C ASP A 186 11.10 -3.07 -4.45
N ALA A 187 12.12 -2.20 -4.33
CA ALA A 187 11.92 -0.81 -3.92
C ALA A 187 11.15 -0.02 -4.99
N SER A 188 11.59 -0.10 -6.25
CA SER A 188 10.91 0.54 -7.38
C SER A 188 9.50 -0.02 -7.61
N ALA A 189 9.32 -1.33 -7.36
CA ALA A 189 8.00 -1.96 -7.47
C ALA A 189 7.03 -1.43 -6.40
N LEU A 190 7.50 -1.21 -5.17
CA LEU A 190 6.72 -0.61 -4.09
C LEU A 190 6.36 0.85 -4.41
N GLU A 191 7.30 1.65 -4.91
CA GLU A 191 7.02 3.03 -5.34
C GLU A 191 5.94 3.09 -6.41
N VAL A 192 6.03 2.25 -7.43
CA VAL A 192 5.03 2.19 -8.52
C VAL A 192 3.68 1.70 -8.00
N ALA A 193 3.66 0.73 -7.07
CA ALA A 193 2.42 0.23 -6.48
C ALA A 193 1.74 1.26 -5.55
N ALA A 194 2.49 2.24 -5.05
CA ALA A 194 1.99 3.31 -4.18
C ALA A 194 1.32 4.46 -4.95
N ILE A 195 1.48 4.59 -6.26
CA ILE A 195 0.87 5.62 -7.12
C ILE A 195 -0.56 5.25 -7.50
#